data_ce24fedf5d1550b72ed2e6fc04861aec
#
_entry.id   ce24fedf5d1550b72ed2e6fc04861aec
#
_cell.length_a   1.000
_cell.length_b   1.000
_cell.length_c   1.000
_cell.angle_alpha   90.00
_cell.angle_beta   90.00
_cell.angle_gamma   90.00
#
_symmetry.space_group_name_H-M   'P 1'
#
loop_
_entity.id
_entity.type
_entity.pdbx_description
1 polymer ?
#
loop_
_entity_poly.entity_id
_entity_poly.type
_entity_poly.pdbx_seq_one_letter_code
_entity_poly.pdbx_strand_id
1 'polypeptide(L)'
;MDLGALLAGASFRGAFEERFKALLSDIEAEQGKIIVFIDELHMLLNLGKAEGSVDAANMMKPMLARGTLQCAGATTYDEYRKYIEKDPALARRFQSVTVDEPSPEATVAILRGLRSRYEVHHGVGVSDGALVTAATYASRYLSERKLPDSAIDLLDEAMSCLLYTSDA
;
A
#
# COMPACT_ATOMS: atom_id res chain seq x y z
N MET A 1 -2.23 2.03 8.72
CA MET A 1 -2.42 1.04 9.80
C MET A 1 -1.68 -0.22 9.40
N ASP A 2 -0.74 -0.65 10.20
CA ASP A 2 0.02 -1.87 9.95
C ASP A 2 -0.73 -3.08 10.54
N LEU A 3 -1.30 -3.89 9.65
CA LEU A 3 -2.04 -5.11 10.03
C LEU A 3 -1.09 -6.19 10.58
N GLY A 4 0.17 -6.22 10.11
CA GLY A 4 1.18 -7.14 10.62
C GLY A 4 1.49 -6.89 12.09
N ALA A 5 1.62 -5.62 12.49
CA ALA A 5 1.84 -5.24 13.88
C ALA A 5 0.64 -5.59 14.79
N LEU A 6 -0.59 -5.49 14.28
CA LEU A 6 -1.79 -5.90 15.02
C LEU A 6 -1.89 -7.42 15.20
N LEU A 7 -1.43 -8.18 14.21
CA LEU A 7 -1.40 -9.65 14.25
C LEU A 7 -0.19 -10.18 15.02
N ALA A 8 0.91 -9.40 15.08
CA ALA A 8 2.11 -9.81 15.81
C ALA A 8 1.83 -9.96 17.31
N GLY A 9 2.12 -11.15 17.83
CA GLY A 9 1.89 -11.49 19.24
C GLY A 9 0.43 -11.80 19.60
N ALA A 10 -0.48 -11.83 18.66
CA ALA A 10 -1.84 -12.35 18.85
C ALA A 10 -1.86 -13.86 18.59
N SER A 11 -1.24 -14.63 19.50
CA SER A 11 -1.23 -16.11 19.43
C SER A 11 -2.62 -16.73 19.53
N PHE A 12 -3.62 -15.96 19.94
CA PHE A 12 -5.00 -16.37 20.09
C PHE A 12 -5.94 -15.33 19.44
N ARG A 13 -6.98 -15.82 18.79
CA ARG A 13 -8.05 -15.06 18.12
C ARG A 13 -8.59 -13.90 18.99
N GLY A 14 -8.86 -14.14 20.26
CA GLY A 14 -9.40 -13.12 21.17
C GLY A 14 -8.50 -11.92 21.37
N ALA A 15 -7.18 -12.12 21.39
CA ALA A 15 -6.24 -11.02 21.57
C ALA A 15 -6.21 -10.03 20.39
N PHE A 16 -6.39 -10.51 19.16
CA PHE A 16 -6.54 -9.62 18.00
C PHE A 16 -7.86 -8.84 18.06
N GLU A 17 -8.97 -9.53 18.34
CA GLU A 17 -10.30 -8.90 18.43
C GLU A 17 -10.33 -7.80 19.51
N GLU A 18 -9.76 -8.05 20.67
CA GLU A 18 -9.67 -7.08 21.77
C GLU A 18 -8.84 -5.85 21.36
N ARG A 19 -7.66 -6.06 20.77
CA ARG A 19 -6.79 -4.97 20.29
C ARG A 19 -7.46 -4.16 19.19
N PHE A 20 -8.11 -4.84 18.25
CA PHE A 20 -8.79 -4.16 17.15
C PHE A 20 -10.00 -3.39 17.63
N LYS A 21 -10.78 -3.91 18.58
CA LYS A 21 -11.88 -3.19 19.25
C LYS A 21 -11.37 -1.96 20.00
N ALA A 22 -10.30 -2.10 20.76
CA ALA A 22 -9.70 -0.98 21.48
C ALA A 22 -9.27 0.13 20.50
N LEU A 23 -8.55 -0.22 19.44
CA LEU A 23 -8.15 0.72 18.39
C LEU A 23 -9.34 1.43 17.75
N LEU A 24 -10.41 0.70 17.41
CA LEU A 24 -11.61 1.30 16.82
C LEU A 24 -12.31 2.23 17.81
N SER A 25 -12.35 1.88 19.10
CA SER A 25 -12.89 2.72 20.16
C SER A 25 -12.11 4.02 20.33
N ASP A 26 -10.78 3.95 20.30
CA ASP A 26 -9.90 5.13 20.38
C ASP A 26 -10.11 6.06 19.17
N ILE A 27 -10.25 5.49 17.96
CA ILE A 27 -10.55 6.26 16.75
C ILE A 27 -11.92 6.94 16.85
N GLU A 28 -12.93 6.24 17.36
CA GLU A 28 -14.29 6.79 17.53
C GLU A 28 -14.29 7.94 18.56
N ALA A 29 -13.50 7.85 19.63
CA ALA A 29 -13.36 8.89 20.64
C ALA A 29 -12.82 10.20 20.07
N GLU A 30 -12.01 10.16 19.02
CA GLU A 30 -11.45 11.32 18.33
C GLU A 30 -12.44 12.03 17.37
N GLN A 31 -13.68 11.57 17.29
CA GLN A 31 -14.80 12.22 16.60
C GLN A 31 -14.48 12.69 15.16
N GLY A 32 -13.87 11.81 14.37
CA GLY A 32 -13.60 12.08 12.94
C GLY A 32 -12.34 12.93 12.65
N LYS A 33 -11.50 13.19 13.64
CA LYS A 33 -10.21 13.88 13.44
C LYS A 33 -9.14 12.96 12.85
N ILE A 34 -9.37 11.63 12.89
CA ILE A 34 -8.43 10.62 12.42
C ILE A 34 -8.95 10.03 11.11
N ILE A 35 -8.08 10.02 10.10
CA ILE A 35 -8.28 9.24 8.88
C ILE A 35 -7.36 8.02 8.95
N VAL A 36 -7.93 6.84 8.92
CA VAL A 36 -7.17 5.59 8.96
C VAL A 36 -6.80 5.17 7.54
N PHE A 37 -5.52 5.02 7.26
CA PHE A 37 -5.06 4.38 6.03
C PHE A 37 -4.82 2.89 6.27
N ILE A 38 -5.44 2.04 5.47
CA ILE A 38 -5.33 0.57 5.54
C ILE A 38 -4.75 0.08 4.23
N ASP A 39 -3.50 -0.32 4.27
CA ASP A 39 -2.89 -1.01 3.14
C ASP A 39 -3.38 -2.46 3.08
N GLU A 40 -3.49 -3.02 1.88
CA GLU A 40 -4.00 -4.37 1.63
C GLU A 40 -5.35 -4.62 2.35
N LEU A 41 -6.31 -3.70 2.17
CA LEU A 41 -7.62 -3.76 2.85
C LEU A 41 -8.31 -5.12 2.72
N HIS A 42 -8.09 -5.80 1.59
CA HIS A 42 -8.64 -7.13 1.35
C HIS A 42 -8.14 -8.19 2.36
N MET A 43 -6.95 -8.05 2.91
CA MET A 43 -6.45 -8.96 3.95
C MET A 43 -7.32 -8.88 5.20
N LEU A 44 -7.69 -7.66 5.61
CA LEU A 44 -8.58 -7.44 6.75
C LEU A 44 -9.98 -8.08 6.51
N LEU A 45 -10.47 -7.98 5.28
CA LEU A 45 -11.77 -8.52 4.88
C LEU A 45 -11.76 -10.04 4.73
N ASN A 46 -10.59 -10.63 4.47
CA ASN A 46 -10.41 -12.08 4.37
C ASN A 46 -10.25 -12.78 5.71
N LEU A 47 -9.79 -12.08 6.73
CA LEU A 47 -9.62 -12.64 8.07
C LEU A 47 -10.94 -13.24 8.63
N GLY A 48 -12.10 -12.90 8.05
CA GLY A 48 -13.42 -13.40 8.44
C GLY A 48 -13.94 -14.65 7.73
N LYS A 49 -13.23 -15.20 6.74
CA LYS A 49 -13.78 -16.27 5.88
C LYS A 49 -13.38 -17.70 6.24
N ALA A 50 -12.33 -17.91 7.02
CA ALA A 50 -11.98 -19.24 7.53
C ALA A 50 -12.83 -19.57 8.77
N GLU A 51 -13.28 -20.82 8.90
CA GLU A 51 -13.99 -21.29 10.09
C GLU A 51 -13.16 -20.98 11.35
N GLY A 52 -13.73 -20.14 12.21
CA GLY A 52 -13.05 -19.66 13.42
C GLY A 52 -12.23 -18.38 13.24
N SER A 53 -12.23 -17.71 12.10
CA SER A 53 -11.47 -16.47 11.89
C SER A 53 -12.20 -15.21 12.39
N VAL A 54 -11.42 -14.16 12.66
CA VAL A 54 -11.91 -12.86 13.13
C VAL A 54 -12.62 -12.14 12.01
N ASP A 55 -13.84 -11.70 12.23
CA ASP A 55 -14.58 -10.88 11.27
C ASP A 55 -14.33 -9.38 11.52
N ALA A 56 -13.12 -8.95 11.22
CA ALA A 56 -12.72 -7.54 11.32
C ALA A 56 -13.60 -6.62 10.44
N ALA A 57 -14.07 -7.14 9.31
CA ALA A 57 -15.00 -6.42 8.44
C ALA A 57 -16.32 -6.09 9.16
N ASN A 58 -16.90 -7.06 9.84
CA ASN A 58 -18.15 -6.84 10.59
C ASN A 58 -17.98 -5.88 11.77
N MET A 59 -16.78 -5.78 12.31
CA MET A 59 -16.49 -4.79 13.35
C MET A 59 -16.42 -3.35 12.81
N MET A 60 -15.90 -3.17 11.58
CA MET A 60 -15.80 -1.86 10.92
C MET A 60 -17.13 -1.39 10.31
N LYS A 61 -17.96 -2.29 9.79
CA LYS A 61 -19.19 -1.96 9.07
C LYS A 61 -20.13 -0.99 9.82
N PRO A 62 -20.39 -1.16 11.12
CA PRO A 62 -21.25 -0.24 11.87
C PRO A 62 -20.66 1.17 11.95
N MET A 63 -19.35 1.30 12.12
CA MET A 63 -18.66 2.59 12.22
C MET A 63 -18.60 3.30 10.86
N LEU A 64 -18.33 2.56 9.79
CA LEU A 64 -18.42 3.06 8.42
C LEU A 64 -19.85 3.50 8.09
N ALA A 65 -20.86 2.76 8.57
CA ALA A 65 -22.25 3.10 8.36
C ALA A 65 -22.66 4.40 9.06
N ARG A 66 -22.17 4.65 10.26
CA ARG A 66 -22.41 5.87 11.03
C ARG A 66 -21.55 7.06 10.59
N GLY A 67 -20.49 6.81 9.78
CA GLY A 67 -19.51 7.82 9.40
C GLY A 67 -18.53 8.20 10.53
N THR A 68 -18.49 7.42 11.62
CA THR A 68 -17.56 7.64 12.74
C THR A 68 -16.15 7.14 12.43
N LEU A 69 -16.01 6.23 11.45
CA LEU A 69 -14.72 5.79 10.92
C LEU A 69 -14.50 6.39 9.53
N GLN A 70 -13.51 7.25 9.42
CA GLN A 70 -13.01 7.73 8.14
C GLN A 70 -11.78 6.90 7.76
N CYS A 71 -11.85 6.22 6.62
CA CYS A 71 -10.72 5.40 6.20
C CYS A 71 -10.48 5.45 4.69
N ALA A 72 -9.21 5.37 4.32
CA ALA A 72 -8.74 5.12 2.98
C ALA A 72 -8.11 3.73 2.93
N GLY A 73 -8.57 2.87 2.03
CA GLY A 73 -8.04 1.52 1.84
C GLY A 73 -7.36 1.39 0.50
N ALA A 74 -6.19 0.74 0.47
CA ALA A 74 -5.54 0.34 -0.76
C ALA A 74 -5.73 -1.16 -0.98
N THR A 75 -5.93 -1.55 -2.23
CA THR A 75 -6.03 -2.96 -2.65
C THR A 75 -5.85 -3.06 -4.16
N THR A 76 -5.67 -4.27 -4.66
CA THR A 76 -5.65 -4.50 -6.11
C THR A 76 -7.07 -4.49 -6.68
N TYR A 77 -7.17 -4.27 -8.01
CA TYR A 77 -8.45 -4.23 -8.69
C TYR A 77 -9.21 -5.56 -8.62
N ASP A 78 -8.50 -6.68 -8.77
CA ASP A 78 -9.10 -8.02 -8.69
C ASP A 78 -9.64 -8.33 -7.30
N GLU A 79 -8.92 -7.91 -6.28
CA GLU A 79 -9.33 -8.11 -4.90
C GLU A 79 -10.46 -7.17 -4.47
N TYR A 80 -10.47 -5.92 -4.98
CA TYR A 80 -11.61 -5.04 -4.83
C TYR A 80 -12.90 -5.69 -5.35
N ARG A 81 -12.88 -6.22 -6.59
CA ARG A 81 -14.02 -6.94 -7.17
C ARG A 81 -14.42 -8.18 -6.39
N LYS A 82 -13.45 -8.91 -5.88
CA LYS A 82 -13.69 -10.17 -5.18
C LYS A 82 -14.26 -9.99 -3.78
N TYR A 83 -13.83 -8.94 -3.06
CA TYR A 83 -14.10 -8.81 -1.63
C TYR A 83 -14.93 -7.58 -1.26
N ILE A 84 -14.79 -6.47 -1.95
CA ILE A 84 -15.47 -5.21 -1.60
C ILE A 84 -16.74 -5.04 -2.42
N GLU A 85 -16.65 -5.17 -3.74
CA GLU A 85 -17.77 -4.97 -4.64
C GLU A 85 -18.93 -5.96 -4.39
N LYS A 86 -18.59 -7.17 -3.99
CA LYS A 86 -19.58 -8.23 -3.67
C LYS A 86 -20.26 -8.05 -2.31
N ASP A 87 -19.73 -7.20 -1.45
CA ASP A 87 -20.35 -6.88 -0.16
C ASP A 87 -21.11 -5.55 -0.25
N PRO A 88 -22.46 -5.57 -0.32
CA PRO A 88 -23.24 -4.34 -0.51
C PRO A 88 -23.04 -3.31 0.61
N ALA A 89 -22.69 -3.75 1.83
CA ALA A 89 -22.46 -2.86 2.95
C ALA A 89 -21.15 -2.08 2.79
N LEU A 90 -20.10 -2.72 2.24
CA LEU A 90 -18.83 -2.08 1.96
C LEU A 90 -18.87 -1.27 0.67
N ALA A 91 -19.44 -1.82 -0.41
CA ALA A 91 -19.52 -1.16 -1.70
C ALA A 91 -20.24 0.20 -1.65
N ARG A 92 -21.24 0.34 -0.78
CA ARG A 92 -21.95 1.61 -0.56
C ARG A 92 -21.19 2.63 0.29
N ARG A 93 -20.10 2.23 0.95
CA ARG A 93 -19.36 3.07 1.91
C ARG A 93 -17.97 3.44 1.42
N PHE A 94 -17.42 2.69 0.48
CA PHE A 94 -16.16 2.99 -0.16
C PHE A 94 -16.37 3.55 -1.57
N GLN A 95 -15.90 4.78 -1.78
CA GLN A 95 -15.77 5.35 -3.12
C GLN A 95 -14.45 4.84 -3.71
N SER A 96 -14.53 4.14 -4.84
CA SER A 96 -13.31 3.68 -5.52
C SER A 96 -12.60 4.84 -6.22
N VAL A 97 -11.29 4.90 -6.07
CA VAL A 97 -10.39 5.78 -6.80
C VAL A 97 -9.37 4.90 -7.50
N THR A 98 -9.43 4.86 -8.84
CA THR A 98 -8.50 4.07 -9.63
C THR A 98 -7.17 4.81 -9.73
N VAL A 99 -6.07 4.10 -9.45
CA VAL A 99 -4.70 4.57 -9.64
C VAL A 99 -4.09 3.76 -10.77
N ASP A 100 -4.04 4.36 -11.95
CA ASP A 100 -3.49 3.72 -13.14
C ASP A 100 -1.96 3.75 -13.15
N GLU A 101 -1.37 2.83 -13.91
CA GLU A 101 0.06 2.81 -14.16
C GLU A 101 0.50 4.13 -14.87
N PRO A 102 1.50 4.86 -14.36
CA PRO A 102 1.96 6.08 -14.99
C PRO A 102 2.65 5.80 -16.33
N SER A 103 2.58 6.79 -17.24
CA SER A 103 3.39 6.72 -18.48
C SER A 103 4.89 6.78 -18.17
N PRO A 104 5.76 6.37 -19.12
CA PRO A 104 7.22 6.53 -18.97
C PRO A 104 7.63 7.97 -18.65
N GLU A 105 6.98 8.96 -19.28
CA GLU A 105 7.26 10.39 -19.06
C GLU A 105 6.86 10.82 -17.62
N ALA A 106 5.70 10.38 -17.16
CA ALA A 106 5.25 10.62 -15.79
C ALA A 106 6.18 9.92 -14.78
N THR A 107 6.65 8.72 -15.11
CA THR A 107 7.63 7.97 -14.31
C THR A 107 8.94 8.72 -14.18
N VAL A 108 9.45 9.35 -15.25
CA VAL A 108 10.65 10.21 -15.17
C VAL A 108 10.47 11.34 -14.16
N ALA A 109 9.27 11.97 -14.12
CA ALA A 109 8.98 13.01 -13.15
C ALA A 109 8.99 12.48 -11.71
N ILE A 110 8.45 11.28 -11.49
CA ILE A 110 8.50 10.58 -10.19
C ILE A 110 9.96 10.31 -9.79
N LEU A 111 10.76 9.74 -10.69
CA LEU A 111 12.19 9.45 -10.44
C LEU A 111 12.99 10.72 -10.11
N ARG A 112 12.71 11.85 -10.80
CA ARG A 112 13.32 13.15 -10.47
C ARG A 112 12.97 13.59 -9.04
N GLY A 113 11.74 13.36 -8.59
CA GLY A 113 11.33 13.64 -7.22
C GLY A 113 12.02 12.76 -6.17
N LEU A 114 12.39 11.53 -6.54
CA LEU A 114 13.08 10.58 -5.66
C LEU A 114 14.60 10.69 -5.71
N ARG A 115 15.15 11.30 -6.76
CA ARG A 115 16.59 11.35 -7.09
C ARG A 115 17.48 11.68 -5.89
N SER A 116 17.22 12.77 -5.20
CA SER A 116 18.08 13.22 -4.10
C SER A 116 18.11 12.23 -2.93
N ARG A 117 17.01 11.51 -2.69
CA ARG A 117 16.94 10.49 -1.64
C ARG A 117 17.81 9.29 -1.99
N TYR A 118 17.79 8.84 -3.24
CA TYR A 118 18.61 7.74 -3.72
C TYR A 118 20.09 8.13 -3.79
N GLU A 119 20.41 9.35 -4.26
CA GLU A 119 21.79 9.87 -4.27
C GLU A 119 22.40 9.90 -2.86
N VAL A 120 21.62 10.33 -1.85
CA VAL A 120 22.08 10.32 -0.45
C VAL A 120 22.24 8.89 0.08
N HIS A 121 21.30 8.00 -0.25
CA HIS A 121 21.32 6.61 0.24
C HIS A 121 22.52 5.83 -0.31
N HIS A 122 22.76 5.93 -1.62
CA HIS A 122 23.83 5.18 -2.30
C HIS A 122 25.16 5.92 -2.38
N GLY A 123 25.21 7.22 -2.05
CA GLY A 123 26.43 8.01 -2.19
C GLY A 123 26.89 8.24 -3.64
N VAL A 124 26.01 8.02 -4.63
CA VAL A 124 26.30 8.11 -6.07
C VAL A 124 25.38 9.12 -6.73
N GLY A 125 25.93 10.01 -7.57
CA GLY A 125 25.14 10.97 -8.35
C GLY A 125 24.43 10.32 -9.53
N VAL A 126 23.19 10.73 -9.81
CA VAL A 126 22.36 10.21 -10.92
C VAL A 126 22.14 11.29 -11.96
N SER A 127 22.51 11.03 -13.22
CA SER A 127 22.22 11.95 -14.31
C SER A 127 20.75 11.90 -14.73
N ASP A 128 20.22 12.99 -15.29
CA ASP A 128 18.87 13.01 -15.82
C ASP A 128 18.65 11.97 -16.94
N GLY A 129 19.69 11.75 -17.76
CA GLY A 129 19.67 10.71 -18.79
C GLY A 129 19.51 9.30 -18.22
N ALA A 130 20.08 9.01 -17.05
CA ALA A 130 19.89 7.73 -16.37
C ALA A 130 18.44 7.54 -15.93
N LEU A 131 17.77 8.56 -15.41
CA LEU A 131 16.36 8.50 -15.03
C LEU A 131 15.46 8.24 -16.25
N VAL A 132 15.71 8.92 -17.37
CA VAL A 132 14.97 8.71 -18.62
C VAL A 132 15.20 7.28 -19.13
N THR A 133 16.43 6.80 -19.08
CA THR A 133 16.79 5.43 -19.51
C THR A 133 16.11 4.39 -18.62
N ALA A 134 16.15 4.57 -17.29
CA ALA A 134 15.50 3.66 -16.33
C ALA A 134 13.99 3.53 -16.61
N ALA A 135 13.28 4.66 -16.76
CA ALA A 135 11.85 4.64 -17.05
C ALA A 135 11.54 3.98 -18.41
N THR A 136 12.32 4.29 -19.44
CA THR A 136 12.10 3.77 -20.80
C THR A 136 12.40 2.26 -20.87
N TYR A 137 13.49 1.82 -20.24
CA TYR A 137 13.90 0.41 -20.27
C TYR A 137 12.96 -0.44 -19.40
N ALA A 138 12.57 0.05 -18.23
CA ALA A 138 11.61 -0.64 -17.39
C ALA A 138 10.29 -0.87 -18.15
N SER A 139 9.75 0.17 -18.81
CA SER A 139 8.55 0.05 -19.62
C SER A 139 8.66 -0.96 -20.77
N ARG A 140 9.84 -1.09 -21.39
CA ARG A 140 10.03 -1.95 -22.57
C ARG A 140 10.39 -3.40 -22.23
N TYR A 141 11.17 -3.60 -21.19
CA TYR A 141 11.84 -4.88 -20.93
C TYR A 141 11.42 -5.54 -19.62
N LEU A 142 10.80 -4.81 -18.68
CA LEU A 142 10.35 -5.35 -17.41
C LEU A 142 8.82 -5.45 -17.35
N SER A 143 8.23 -6.11 -18.36
CA SER A 143 6.76 -6.21 -18.52
C SER A 143 6.03 -6.96 -17.39
N GLU A 144 6.75 -7.75 -16.61
CA GLU A 144 6.19 -8.47 -15.45
C GLU A 144 5.94 -7.54 -14.24
N ARG A 145 6.58 -6.38 -14.22
CA ARG A 145 6.46 -5.37 -13.17
C ARG A 145 5.91 -4.08 -13.75
N LYS A 146 5.14 -3.36 -12.96
CA LYS A 146 4.49 -2.11 -13.38
C LYS A 146 5.35 -0.90 -13.04
N LEU A 147 5.21 0.16 -13.85
CA LEU A 147 5.72 1.48 -13.51
C LEU A 147 4.90 2.07 -12.33
N PRO A 148 5.50 2.85 -11.44
CA PRO A 148 6.89 3.31 -11.44
C PRO A 148 7.87 2.32 -10.80
N ASP A 149 7.39 1.28 -10.11
CA ASP A 149 8.21 0.38 -9.27
C ASP A 149 9.34 -0.28 -10.06
N SER A 150 9.05 -0.80 -11.26
CA SER A 150 10.07 -1.42 -12.11
C SER A 150 11.21 -0.47 -12.50
N ALA A 151 10.93 0.81 -12.67
CA ALA A 151 11.93 1.81 -12.98
C ALA A 151 12.73 2.24 -11.74
N ILE A 152 12.06 2.27 -10.58
CA ILE A 152 12.70 2.55 -9.29
C ILE A 152 13.67 1.43 -8.95
N ASP A 153 13.22 0.16 -9.04
CA ASP A 153 14.06 -1.02 -8.79
C ASP A 153 15.29 -1.03 -9.71
N LEU A 154 15.10 -0.76 -11.01
CA LEU A 154 16.19 -0.71 -11.98
C LEU A 154 17.23 0.37 -11.62
N LEU A 155 16.77 1.54 -11.16
CA LEU A 155 17.63 2.62 -10.73
C LEU A 155 18.40 2.23 -9.45
N ASP A 156 17.71 1.69 -8.47
CA ASP A 156 18.25 1.28 -7.17
C ASP A 156 19.33 0.20 -7.35
N GLU A 157 19.06 -0.81 -8.17
CA GLU A 157 20.00 -1.88 -8.48
C GLU A 157 21.24 -1.37 -9.22
N ALA A 158 21.04 -0.49 -10.22
CA ALA A 158 22.15 0.11 -10.96
C ALA A 158 23.06 0.95 -10.05
N MET A 159 22.49 1.72 -9.13
CA MET A 159 23.26 2.52 -8.17
C MET A 159 24.01 1.64 -7.17
N SER A 160 23.39 0.57 -6.70
CA SER A 160 24.04 -0.43 -5.83
C SER A 160 25.24 -1.10 -6.52
N CYS A 161 25.10 -1.47 -7.79
CA CYS A 161 26.20 -2.08 -8.55
C CYS A 161 27.40 -1.13 -8.75
N LEU A 162 27.14 0.17 -8.93
CA LEU A 162 28.22 1.16 -9.12
C LEU A 162 29.11 1.30 -7.89
N LEU A 163 28.59 1.15 -6.68
CA LEU A 163 29.38 1.17 -5.44
C LEU A 163 30.46 0.07 -5.43
N TYR A 164 30.13 -1.12 -5.91
CA TYR A 164 31.08 -2.24 -5.96
C TYR A 164 32.13 -2.10 -7.07
N THR A 165 31.86 -1.29 -8.10
CA THR A 165 32.79 -1.10 -9.21
C THR A 165 33.73 0.09 -9.02
N SER A 166 33.42 1.02 -8.12
CA SER A 166 34.26 2.21 -7.84
C SER A 166 35.37 1.92 -6.81
N ASP A 167 35.31 0.82 -6.08
CA ASP A 167 36.30 0.40 -5.09
C ASP A 167 37.32 -0.64 -5.66
N ALA A 168 37.34 -0.88 -6.96
CA ALA A 168 38.24 -1.85 -7.63
C ALA A 168 39.37 -1.14 -8.41
#